data_520371dc5f485101300ae691858696b8
#
_entry.id   520371dc5f485101300ae691858696b8
#
_cell.length_a   1.000
_cell.length_b   1.000
_cell.length_c   1.000
_cell.angle_alpha   90.00
_cell.angle_beta   90.00
_cell.angle_gamma   90.00
#
_symmetry.space_group_name_H-M   'P 1'
#
loop_
_entity.id
_entity.type
_entity.pdbx_description
1 polymer ?
#
loop_
_entity_poly.entity_id
_entity_poly.type
_entity_poly.pdbx_seq_one_letter_code
_entity_poly.pdbx_strand_id
1 'polypeptide(L)'
;SQRYGLGAVGALFKGGWGPDTAGRYHVRQLGLIPRGDGVWSPVALTAIPADGTYETGQAMLTAAATRLAQASPALPAARCQP
;
A
#
# COMPACT_ATOMS: atom_id res chain seq x y z
N SER A 1 -13.19 -5.17 6.30
CA SER A 1 -12.91 -3.93 5.59
C SER A 1 -11.41 -3.75 5.36
N GLN A 2 -11.06 -2.98 4.35
CA GLN A 2 -9.67 -2.76 3.98
C GLN A 2 -9.20 -1.35 4.37
N ARG A 3 -9.39 -0.99 5.64
CA ARG A 3 -8.99 0.31 6.15
C ARG A 3 -7.53 0.40 6.60
N TYR A 4 -6.75 -0.64 6.32
CA TYR A 4 -5.32 -0.67 6.62
C TYR A 4 -4.52 -0.25 5.39
N GLY A 5 -3.23 0.00 5.59
CA GLY A 5 -2.32 0.33 4.48
C GLY A 5 -2.78 1.56 3.71
N LEU A 6 -2.90 1.42 2.39
CA LEU A 6 -3.36 2.51 1.52
C LEU A 6 -4.77 2.98 1.86
N GLY A 7 -5.63 2.09 2.35
CA GLY A 7 -6.97 2.48 2.80
C GLY A 7 -6.96 3.40 4.00
N ALA A 8 -5.90 3.38 4.82
CA ALA A 8 -5.79 4.26 5.99
C ALA A 8 -5.38 5.69 5.62
N VAL A 9 -4.85 5.92 4.42
CA VAL A 9 -4.35 7.24 4.00
C VAL A 9 -5.16 7.88 2.87
N GLY A 10 -6.35 7.37 2.60
CA GLY A 10 -7.25 7.96 1.60
C GLY A 10 -6.85 7.72 0.16
N ALA A 11 -6.03 6.72 -0.10
CA ALA A 11 -5.63 6.36 -1.46
C ALA A 11 -6.74 5.57 -2.17
N LEU A 12 -6.74 5.61 -3.49
CA LEU A 12 -7.50 4.66 -4.31
C LEU A 12 -6.65 3.39 -4.41
N PHE A 13 -7.22 2.23 -4.10
CA PHE A 13 -6.40 1.03 -4.03
C PHE A 13 -7.18 -0.25 -4.31
N LYS A 14 -6.42 -1.31 -4.62
CA LYS A 14 -6.89 -2.68 -4.73
C LYS A 14 -5.99 -3.53 -3.84
N GLY A 15 -6.59 -4.34 -2.99
CA GLY A 15 -5.86 -5.21 -2.09
C GLY A 15 -5.83 -6.65 -2.56
N GLY A 16 -4.90 -7.42 -2.00
CA GLY A 16 -4.80 -8.85 -2.17
C GLY A 16 -4.04 -9.44 -0.99
N TRP A 17 -4.46 -10.62 -0.55
CA TRP A 17 -3.80 -11.31 0.54
C TRP A 17 -4.03 -12.81 0.43
N GLY A 18 -3.16 -13.55 1.06
CA GLY A 18 -3.28 -15.00 1.12
C GLY A 18 -2.03 -15.65 1.66
N PRO A 19 -2.14 -16.90 2.09
CA PRO A 19 -0.97 -17.65 2.56
C PRO A 19 -0.11 -18.11 1.38
N ASP A 20 1.19 -18.20 1.61
CA ASP A 20 2.10 -18.85 0.68
C ASP A 20 2.06 -20.38 0.91
N THR A 21 2.91 -21.12 0.21
CA THR A 21 2.96 -22.57 0.33
C THR A 21 3.38 -23.07 1.72
N ALA A 22 4.00 -22.21 2.52
CA ALA A 22 4.35 -22.50 3.91
C ALA A 22 3.31 -22.01 4.92
N GLY A 23 2.16 -21.49 4.44
CA GLY A 23 1.09 -20.99 5.29
C GLY A 23 1.30 -19.58 5.83
N ARG A 24 2.35 -18.88 5.41
CA ARG A 24 2.63 -17.51 5.86
C ARG A 24 1.87 -16.52 4.98
N TYR A 25 1.29 -15.50 5.60
CA TYR A 25 0.52 -14.50 4.86
C TYR A 25 1.41 -13.49 4.16
N HIS A 26 1.06 -13.24 2.92
CA HIS A 26 1.55 -12.11 2.13
C HIS A 26 0.39 -11.14 1.96
N VAL A 27 0.62 -9.88 2.25
CA VAL A 27 -0.40 -8.84 2.10
C VAL A 27 0.10 -7.81 1.08
N ARG A 28 -0.71 -7.55 0.07
CA ARG A 28 -0.33 -6.68 -1.04
C ARG A 28 -1.41 -5.64 -1.29
N GLN A 29 -0.98 -4.45 -1.64
CA GLN A 29 -1.88 -3.41 -2.12
C GLN A 29 -1.22 -2.68 -3.27
N LEU A 30 -2.03 -2.29 -4.26
CA LEU A 30 -1.59 -1.47 -5.36
C LEU A 30 -2.56 -0.30 -5.49
N GLY A 31 -2.08 0.88 -5.68
CA GLY A 31 -2.99 2.02 -5.70
C GLY A 31 -2.35 3.32 -6.14
N LEU A 32 -3.10 4.39 -5.91
CA LEU A 32 -2.72 5.75 -6.25
C LEU A 32 -2.84 6.62 -5.00
N ILE A 33 -1.77 7.31 -4.65
CA ILE A 33 -1.74 8.26 -3.53
C ILE A 33 -1.83 9.67 -4.12
N PRO A 34 -2.75 10.52 -3.61
CA PRO A 34 -2.80 11.91 -4.04
C PRO A 34 -1.58 12.68 -3.58
N ARG A 35 -0.98 13.46 -4.48
CA ARG A 35 0.21 14.26 -4.18
C ARG A 35 -0.12 15.64 -3.61
N GLY A 36 -1.37 16.06 -3.65
CA GLY A 36 -1.79 17.39 -3.20
C GLY A 36 -1.75 18.47 -4.30
N ASP A 37 -1.32 18.12 -5.49
CA ASP A 37 -1.24 19.04 -6.64
C ASP A 37 -2.21 18.66 -7.77
N GLY A 38 -3.22 17.85 -7.47
CA GLY A 38 -4.15 17.32 -8.45
C GLY A 38 -3.62 16.14 -9.24
N VAL A 39 -2.44 15.67 -8.91
CA VAL A 39 -1.77 14.54 -9.57
C VAL A 39 -1.67 13.39 -8.57
N TRP A 40 -1.65 12.18 -9.07
CA TRP A 40 -1.59 10.96 -8.26
C TRP A 40 -0.27 10.24 -8.50
N SER A 41 0.22 9.54 -7.48
CA SER A 41 1.41 8.69 -7.59
C SER A 41 1.02 7.23 -7.50
N PRO A 42 1.43 6.38 -8.46
CA PRO A 42 1.20 4.95 -8.38
C PRO A 42 2.14 4.33 -7.36
N VAL A 43 1.62 3.43 -6.55
CA VAL A 43 2.40 2.73 -5.52
C VAL A 43 2.00 1.26 -5.47
N ALA A 44 2.94 0.41 -5.12
CA ALA A 44 2.69 -0.99 -4.82
C ALA A 44 3.36 -1.31 -3.50
N LEU A 45 2.62 -1.93 -2.59
CA LEU A 45 3.12 -2.32 -1.28
C LEU A 45 2.96 -3.82 -1.11
N THR A 46 3.98 -4.46 -0.53
CA THR A 46 3.92 -5.86 -0.16
C THR A 46 4.49 -6.01 1.24
N ALA A 47 3.79 -6.72 2.10
CA ALA A 47 4.29 -7.10 3.41
C ALA A 47 4.37 -8.61 3.50
N ILE A 48 5.51 -9.12 3.97
CA ILE A 48 5.74 -10.53 4.24
C ILE A 48 6.18 -10.60 5.69
N PRO A 49 5.23 -10.60 6.64
CA PRO A 49 5.59 -10.51 8.05
C PRO A 49 6.34 -11.76 8.54
N ALA A 50 7.36 -11.56 9.37
CA ALA A 50 8.18 -12.65 9.87
C ALA A 50 7.38 -13.64 10.73
N ASP A 51 6.34 -13.16 11.43
CA ASP A 51 5.45 -14.03 12.22
C ASP A 51 4.39 -14.73 11.36
N GLY A 52 4.33 -14.44 10.07
CA GLY A 52 3.41 -15.07 9.13
C GLY A 52 1.95 -14.68 9.29
N THR A 53 1.63 -13.66 10.10
CA THR A 53 0.22 -13.31 10.37
C THR A 53 -0.27 -12.19 9.48
N TYR A 54 -1.56 -12.23 9.18
CA TYR A 54 -2.25 -11.20 8.42
C TYR A 54 -2.24 -9.86 9.17
N GLU A 55 -2.45 -9.90 10.49
CA GLU A 55 -2.51 -8.72 11.35
C GLU A 55 -1.20 -7.93 11.32
N THR A 56 -0.07 -8.62 11.43
CA THR A 56 1.24 -7.97 11.32
C THR A 56 1.46 -7.41 9.91
N GLY A 57 1.03 -8.15 8.89
CA GLY A 57 1.09 -7.66 7.51
C GLY A 57 0.29 -6.39 7.30
N GLN A 58 -0.93 -6.31 7.87
CA GLN A 58 -1.75 -5.10 7.80
C GLN A 58 -1.05 -3.91 8.48
N ALA A 59 -0.47 -4.12 9.65
CA ALA A 59 0.24 -3.07 10.39
C ALA A 59 1.47 -2.57 9.61
N MET A 60 2.21 -3.48 8.98
CA MET A 60 3.36 -3.13 8.15
C MET A 60 2.94 -2.28 6.95
N LEU A 61 1.85 -2.63 6.28
CA LEU A 61 1.36 -1.84 5.14
C LEU A 61 0.86 -0.47 5.58
N THR A 62 0.22 -0.37 6.74
CA THR A 62 -0.24 0.92 7.27
C THR A 62 0.95 1.82 7.59
N ALA A 63 2.01 1.29 8.20
CA ALA A 63 3.22 2.07 8.48
C ALA A 63 3.87 2.57 7.18
N ALA A 64 3.99 1.70 6.18
CA ALA A 64 4.58 2.06 4.89
C ALA A 64 3.73 3.10 4.15
N ALA A 65 2.41 2.92 4.11
CA ALA A 65 1.49 3.84 3.45
C ALA A 65 1.51 5.22 4.11
N THR A 66 1.59 5.26 5.44
CA THR A 66 1.67 6.52 6.19
C THR A 66 2.93 7.30 5.81
N ARG A 67 4.07 6.61 5.72
CA ARG A 67 5.34 7.24 5.31
C ARG A 67 5.27 7.76 3.87
N LEU A 68 4.69 6.99 2.96
CA LEU A 68 4.51 7.42 1.58
C LEU A 68 3.59 8.63 1.47
N ALA A 69 2.51 8.65 2.23
CA ALA A 69 1.58 9.78 2.23
C ALA A 69 2.27 11.05 2.73
N GLN A 70 3.12 10.94 3.74
CA GLN A 70 3.90 12.08 4.26
C GLN A 70 4.90 12.60 3.22
N ALA A 71 5.45 11.72 2.38
CA ALA A 71 6.40 12.08 1.34
C ALA A 71 5.73 12.33 -0.03
N SER A 72 4.39 12.33 -0.08
CA SER A 72 3.65 12.31 -1.34
C SER A 72 4.00 13.43 -2.33
N PRO A 73 4.30 14.67 -1.91
CA PRO A 73 4.68 15.71 -2.88
C PRO A 73 5.96 15.40 -3.65
N ALA A 74 6.84 14.54 -3.10
CA ALA A 74 8.10 14.16 -3.74
C ALA A 74 8.02 12.86 -4.54
N LEU A 75 6.86 12.16 -4.51
CA LEU A 75 6.69 10.90 -5.24
C LEU A 75 6.54 11.15 -6.74
N PRO A 76 6.95 10.19 -7.59
CA PRO A 76 6.73 10.31 -9.02
C PRO A 76 5.24 10.39 -9.35
N ALA A 77 4.89 11.26 -10.29
CA ALA A 77 3.52 11.40 -10.76
C ALA A 77 3.14 10.27 -11.71
N ALA A 78 1.89 9.83 -11.65
CA ALA A 78 1.35 8.95 -12.67
C ALA A 78 1.18 9.75 -13.98
N ARG A 79 1.72 9.23 -15.06
CA ARG A 79 1.66 9.88 -16.37
C ARG A 79 1.28 8.87 -17.43
N CYS A 80 0.40 9.31 -18.33
CA CYS A 80 0.12 8.55 -19.54
C CYS A 80 1.11 8.97 -20.60
N GLN A 81 1.88 8.03 -21.12
CA GLN A 81 2.79 8.31 -22.24
C GLN A 81 2.02 8.21 -23.54
N PRO A 82 2.15 9.18 -24.44
CA PRO A 82 1.49 9.13 -25.74
C PRO A 82 2.03 8.01 -26.63
#